data_bb1b216c81b4309413a50af7731cd0c3
#
_entry.id   bb1b216c81b4309413a50af7731cd0c3
#
_cell.length_a   1.000
_cell.length_b   1.000
_cell.length_c   1.000
_cell.angle_alpha   90.00
_cell.angle_beta   90.00
_cell.angle_gamma   90.00
#
_symmetry.space_group_name_H-M   'P 1'
#
loop_
_entity.id
_entity.type
_entity.pdbx_description
1 polymer ?
#
loop_
_entity_poly.entity_id
_entity_poly.type
_entity_poly.pdbx_seq_one_letter_code
_entity_poly.pdbx_strand_id
1 'polypeptide(L)'
;MNPKAREIRFQFPVSGHIYDALTGSYLGKGDTVTRTLSRMHSALFLVAPERFDKPIVKVSGMTLDIQNKSGNDTVYRIEVISPAGKKLDCYTQKLITKNGKGQYHIPFALSDAKGDYTVKVIEVISRQHVLAKITL
;
A
#
# COMPACT_ATOMS: atom_id res chain seq x y z
N MET A 1 -37.63 3.72 0.29
CA MET A 1 -37.23 4.83 1.19
C MET A 1 -35.71 5.00 1.10
N ASN A 2 -35.26 6.09 0.53
CA ASN A 2 -33.81 6.37 0.51
C ASN A 2 -33.33 6.68 1.94
N PRO A 3 -32.39 5.93 2.50
CA PRO A 3 -31.84 6.24 3.80
C PRO A 3 -31.19 7.62 3.73
N LYS A 4 -31.65 8.56 4.54
CA LYS A 4 -31.08 9.90 4.61
C LYS A 4 -29.61 9.79 5.03
N ALA A 5 -28.72 10.33 4.22
CA ALA A 5 -27.34 10.51 4.59
C ALA A 5 -27.24 11.50 5.76
N ARG A 6 -26.37 11.20 6.70
CA ARG A 6 -26.11 12.05 7.87
C ARG A 6 -24.65 12.47 7.89
N GLU A 7 -24.42 13.71 8.22
CA GLU A 7 -23.09 14.19 8.54
C GLU A 7 -22.69 13.73 9.93
N ILE A 8 -21.55 13.06 10.03
CA ILE A 8 -21.02 12.49 11.26
C ILE A 8 -19.63 13.04 11.48
N ARG A 9 -19.40 13.57 12.66
CA ARG A 9 -18.08 14.00 13.11
C ARG A 9 -17.44 12.89 13.94
N PHE A 10 -16.27 12.44 13.51
CA PHE A 10 -15.46 11.46 14.21
C PHE A 10 -14.33 12.19 14.94
N GLN A 11 -14.17 11.92 16.21
CA GLN A 11 -13.08 12.41 17.01
C GLN A 11 -12.22 11.23 17.48
N PHE A 12 -10.92 11.32 17.25
CA PHE A 12 -9.94 10.28 17.59
C PHE A 12 -9.25 10.60 18.90
N PRO A 13 -8.83 9.58 19.68
CA PRO A 13 -8.12 9.77 20.94
C PRO A 13 -6.69 10.29 20.78
N VAL A 14 -6.18 10.27 19.54
CA VAL A 14 -4.82 10.74 19.18
C VAL A 14 -4.89 11.65 17.97
N SER A 15 -3.95 12.59 17.91
CA SER A 15 -3.76 13.44 16.73
C SER A 15 -2.69 12.86 15.83
N GLY A 16 -2.88 12.93 14.54
CA GLY A 16 -1.92 12.43 13.55
C GLY A 16 -2.40 12.65 12.13
N HIS A 17 -1.79 11.91 11.21
CA HIS A 17 -2.18 11.88 9.81
C HIS A 17 -3.34 10.91 9.62
N ILE A 18 -4.47 11.40 9.13
CA ILE A 18 -5.71 10.64 9.03
C ILE A 18 -5.89 10.14 7.60
N TYR A 19 -6.17 8.85 7.47
CA TYR A 19 -6.49 8.19 6.21
C TYR A 19 -7.85 7.53 6.27
N ASP A 20 -8.58 7.62 5.16
CA ASP A 20 -9.71 6.75 4.89
C ASP A 20 -9.14 5.38 4.49
N ALA A 21 -9.24 4.38 5.36
CA ALA A 21 -8.66 3.07 5.13
C ALA A 21 -9.42 2.24 4.08
N LEU A 22 -10.64 2.62 3.73
CA LEU A 22 -11.41 1.96 2.67
C LEU A 22 -10.98 2.42 1.27
N THR A 23 -10.58 3.68 1.13
CA THR A 23 -10.21 4.27 -0.17
C THR A 23 -8.72 4.55 -0.32
N GLY A 24 -7.97 4.63 0.79
CA GLY A 24 -6.58 5.05 0.83
C GLY A 24 -6.38 6.57 0.78
N SER A 25 -7.46 7.36 0.82
CA SER A 25 -7.40 8.81 0.72
C SER A 25 -6.81 9.44 1.97
N TYR A 26 -5.90 10.38 1.80
CA TYR A 26 -5.38 11.19 2.88
C TYR A 26 -6.36 12.32 3.22
N LEU A 27 -6.73 12.43 4.48
CA LEU A 27 -7.77 13.36 4.95
C LEU A 27 -7.22 14.57 5.72
N GLY A 28 -5.92 14.64 5.92
CA GLY A 28 -5.28 15.74 6.63
C GLY A 28 -4.69 15.31 7.97
N LYS A 29 -4.14 16.28 8.68
CA LYS A 29 -3.55 16.10 10.02
C LYS A 29 -4.49 16.67 11.08
N GLY A 30 -4.70 15.93 12.14
CA GLY A 30 -5.56 16.33 13.26
C GLY A 30 -6.09 15.14 14.05
N ASP A 31 -7.18 15.36 14.75
CA ASP A 31 -7.88 14.35 15.56
C ASP A 31 -9.38 14.24 15.22
N THR A 32 -9.81 14.92 14.17
CA THR A 32 -11.22 15.02 13.82
C THR A 32 -11.43 14.91 12.31
N VAL A 33 -12.45 14.17 11.91
CA VAL A 33 -12.93 14.07 10.52
C VAL A 33 -14.44 14.12 10.50
N THR A 34 -14.99 14.87 9.54
CA THR A 34 -16.42 14.89 9.26
C THR A 34 -16.71 14.16 7.96
N ARG A 35 -17.67 13.24 7.98
CA ARG A 35 -18.10 12.44 6.82
C ARG A 35 -19.62 12.37 6.73
N THR A 36 -20.11 12.37 5.51
CA THR A 36 -21.53 12.11 5.24
C THR A 36 -21.71 10.63 4.96
N LEU A 37 -22.43 9.94 5.82
CA LEU A 37 -22.68 8.51 5.74
C LEU A 37 -24.17 8.21 5.63
N SER A 38 -24.53 7.22 4.82
CA SER A 38 -25.86 6.59 4.83
C SER A 38 -25.83 5.34 5.72
N ARG A 39 -27.01 4.80 6.02
CA ARG A 39 -27.14 3.57 6.83
C ARG A 39 -26.43 2.34 6.23
N MET A 40 -26.18 2.39 4.93
CA MET A 40 -25.56 1.28 4.18
C MET A 40 -24.04 1.44 4.02
N HIS A 41 -23.47 2.53 4.53
CA HIS A 41 -22.02 2.80 4.36
C HIS A 41 -21.28 2.58 5.68
N SER A 42 -20.12 1.99 5.55
CA SER A 42 -19.14 1.86 6.64
C SER A 42 -18.07 2.92 6.51
N ALA A 43 -17.50 3.32 7.63
CA ALA A 43 -16.31 4.17 7.68
C ALA A 43 -15.20 3.44 8.44
N LEU A 44 -13.99 3.53 7.92
CA LEU A 44 -12.80 3.00 8.58
C LEU A 44 -11.68 4.01 8.40
N PHE A 45 -11.09 4.43 9.52
CA PHE A 45 -10.02 5.42 9.53
C PHE A 45 -8.75 4.86 10.15
N LEU A 46 -7.62 5.35 9.67
CA LEU A 46 -6.32 5.15 10.28
C LEU A 46 -5.74 6.52 10.67
N VAL A 47 -5.26 6.64 11.90
CA VAL A 47 -4.48 7.81 12.35
C VAL A 47 -3.05 7.36 12.53
N ALA A 48 -2.16 7.88 11.72
CA ALA A 48 -0.74 7.53 11.71
C ALA A 48 0.11 8.68 12.28
N PRO A 49 1.21 8.38 13.00
CA PRO A 49 2.11 9.40 13.52
C PRO A 49 2.82 10.16 12.40
N GLU A 50 3.04 9.51 11.26
CA GLU A 50 3.67 10.09 10.09
C GLU A 50 2.88 9.78 8.82
N ARG A 51 3.11 10.60 7.79
CA ARG A 51 2.48 10.42 6.49
C ARG A 51 3.14 9.25 5.75
N PHE A 52 2.33 8.41 5.12
CA PHE A 52 2.84 7.37 4.23
C PHE A 52 3.32 7.98 2.92
N ASP A 53 4.55 7.69 2.55
CA ASP A 53 5.18 8.10 1.29
C ASP A 53 5.30 6.92 0.33
N LYS A 54 5.59 7.25 -0.92
CA LYS A 54 5.94 6.20 -1.90
C LYS A 54 7.18 5.44 -1.43
N PRO A 55 7.19 4.10 -1.56
CA PRO A 55 8.37 3.32 -1.24
C PRO A 55 9.53 3.66 -2.17
N ILE A 56 10.75 3.49 -1.67
CA ILE A 56 11.97 3.51 -2.46
C ILE A 56 12.32 2.06 -2.76
N VAL A 57 12.37 1.70 -4.04
CA VAL A 57 12.62 0.32 -4.49
C VAL A 57 13.90 0.27 -5.30
N LYS A 58 14.80 -0.62 -4.91
CA LYS A 58 16.01 -0.96 -5.66
C LYS A 58 15.96 -2.43 -6.07
N VAL A 59 16.34 -2.71 -7.30
CA VAL A 59 16.39 -4.07 -7.84
C VAL A 59 17.84 -4.52 -7.95
N SER A 60 18.11 -5.71 -7.46
CA SER A 60 19.39 -6.40 -7.61
C SER A 60 19.12 -7.85 -8.02
N GLY A 61 19.30 -8.17 -9.31
CA GLY A 61 18.91 -9.47 -9.85
C GLY A 61 17.40 -9.72 -9.67
N MET A 62 17.04 -10.74 -8.90
CA MET A 62 15.66 -11.11 -8.58
C MET A 62 15.23 -10.61 -7.19
N THR A 63 16.03 -9.78 -6.55
CA THR A 63 15.81 -9.28 -5.21
C THR A 63 15.37 -7.81 -5.24
N LEU A 64 14.33 -7.49 -4.49
CA LEU A 64 13.85 -6.14 -4.25
C LEU A 64 14.28 -5.67 -2.87
N ASP A 65 14.94 -4.53 -2.81
CA ASP A 65 15.19 -3.78 -1.57
C ASP A 65 14.17 -2.65 -1.49
N ILE A 66 13.34 -2.69 -0.44
CA ILE A 66 12.25 -1.73 -0.24
C ILE A 66 12.54 -0.92 1.01
N GLN A 67 12.49 0.39 0.87
CA GLN A 67 12.70 1.34 1.97
C GLN A 67 11.61 2.41 1.98
N ASN A 68 11.37 2.98 3.16
CA ASN A 68 10.58 4.19 3.29
C ASN A 68 11.39 5.28 4.00
N LYS A 69 10.97 6.54 3.83
CA LYS A 69 11.68 7.69 4.42
C LYS A 69 11.47 7.83 5.91
N SER A 70 10.32 7.41 6.42
CA SER A 70 9.98 7.57 7.84
C SER A 70 10.78 6.67 8.76
N GLY A 71 11.31 5.55 8.25
CA GLY A 71 11.96 4.52 9.06
C GLY A 71 10.99 3.68 9.89
N ASN A 72 9.69 3.85 9.70
CA ASN A 72 8.66 3.10 10.40
C ASN A 72 8.35 1.75 9.74
N ASP A 73 7.89 0.82 10.55
CA ASP A 73 7.41 -0.45 10.04
C ASP A 73 6.13 -0.22 9.22
N THR A 74 6.16 -0.70 7.99
CA THR A 74 5.09 -0.48 7.02
C THR A 74 4.84 -1.76 6.25
N VAL A 75 3.59 -2.01 5.88
CA VAL A 75 3.21 -3.16 5.07
C VAL A 75 3.13 -2.76 3.61
N TYR A 76 3.84 -3.51 2.78
CA TYR A 76 3.79 -3.39 1.33
C TYR A 76 3.22 -4.65 0.71
N ARG A 77 2.40 -4.47 -0.31
CA ARG A 77 1.97 -5.55 -1.20
C ARG A 77 2.83 -5.51 -2.46
N ILE A 78 3.40 -6.64 -2.81
CA ILE A 78 4.23 -6.81 -4.00
C ILE A 78 3.45 -7.63 -5.01
N GLU A 79 3.23 -7.09 -6.19
CA GLU A 79 2.58 -7.77 -7.31
C GLU A 79 3.57 -7.91 -8.45
N VAL A 80 3.59 -9.07 -9.07
CA VAL A 80 4.48 -9.38 -10.20
C VAL A 80 3.64 -9.59 -11.45
N ILE A 81 3.99 -8.88 -12.51
CA ILE A 81 3.32 -8.91 -13.81
C ILE A 81 4.28 -9.48 -14.85
N SER A 82 3.85 -10.51 -15.56
CA SER A 82 4.66 -11.18 -16.59
C SER A 82 4.95 -10.29 -17.78
N PRO A 83 5.92 -10.65 -18.65
CA PRO A 83 6.15 -9.93 -19.92
C PRO A 83 4.92 -9.84 -20.81
N ALA A 84 3.99 -10.81 -20.70
CA ALA A 84 2.72 -10.81 -21.42
C ALA A 84 1.63 -9.93 -20.77
N GLY A 85 1.94 -9.24 -19.68
CA GLY A 85 0.99 -8.38 -18.96
C GLY A 85 0.06 -9.11 -17.98
N LYS A 86 0.31 -10.37 -17.69
CA LYS A 86 -0.49 -11.17 -16.76
C LYS A 86 0.04 -11.03 -15.34
N LYS A 87 -0.85 -10.71 -14.40
CA LYS A 87 -0.52 -10.74 -12.97
C LYS A 87 -0.31 -12.18 -12.51
N LEU A 88 0.80 -12.42 -11.81
CA LEU A 88 1.19 -13.73 -11.30
C LEU A 88 0.94 -13.82 -9.81
N ASP A 89 -0.18 -14.40 -9.42
CA ASP A 89 -0.59 -14.49 -8.01
C ASP A 89 0.35 -15.35 -7.18
N CYS A 90 1.01 -16.33 -7.79
CA CYS A 90 2.02 -17.16 -7.11
C CYS A 90 3.22 -16.39 -6.58
N TYR A 91 3.51 -15.22 -7.14
CA TYR A 91 4.62 -14.34 -6.70
C TYR A 91 4.14 -13.12 -5.89
N THR A 92 2.83 -12.96 -5.72
CA THR A 92 2.27 -11.88 -4.89
C THR A 92 2.64 -12.12 -3.43
N GLN A 93 3.22 -11.10 -2.79
CA GLN A 93 3.71 -11.18 -1.42
C GLN A 93 3.35 -9.92 -0.65
N LYS A 94 3.11 -10.09 0.65
CA LYS A 94 3.08 -8.99 1.60
C LYS A 94 4.42 -8.93 2.33
N LEU A 95 5.00 -7.76 2.40
CA LEU A 95 6.26 -7.51 3.09
C LEU A 95 6.03 -6.48 4.19
N ILE A 96 6.46 -6.82 5.39
CA ILE A 96 6.50 -5.90 6.52
C ILE A 96 7.93 -5.42 6.66
N THR A 97 8.15 -4.10 6.53
CA THR A 97 9.47 -3.51 6.78
C THR A 97 9.78 -3.50 8.26
N LYS A 98 11.06 -3.58 8.59
CA LYS A 98 11.59 -3.32 9.94
C LYS A 98 12.52 -2.12 9.88
N ASN A 99 12.28 -1.14 10.73
CA ASN A 99 13.00 0.14 10.70
C ASN A 99 12.99 0.77 9.30
N GLY A 100 11.86 0.67 8.61
CA GLY A 100 11.66 1.21 7.28
C GLY A 100 12.33 0.47 6.14
N LYS A 101 12.86 -0.73 6.37
CA LYS A 101 13.59 -1.54 5.37
C LYS A 101 13.06 -2.95 5.30
N GLY A 102 13.01 -3.48 4.08
CA GLY A 102 12.66 -4.86 3.82
C GLY A 102 13.22 -5.36 2.50
N GLN A 103 13.28 -6.67 2.35
CA GLN A 103 13.82 -7.31 1.17
C GLN A 103 12.93 -8.47 0.74
N TYR A 104 12.71 -8.62 -0.54
CA TYR A 104 11.99 -9.73 -1.14
C TYR A 104 12.75 -10.29 -2.32
N HIS A 105 13.13 -11.56 -2.22
CA HIS A 105 13.69 -12.33 -3.33
C HIS A 105 12.54 -13.06 -4.03
N ILE A 106 12.30 -12.74 -5.31
CA ILE A 106 11.22 -13.36 -6.08
C ILE A 106 11.70 -14.75 -6.54
N PRO A 107 11.03 -15.84 -6.14
CA PRO A 107 11.48 -17.19 -6.44
C PRO A 107 11.01 -17.64 -7.83
N PHE A 108 11.47 -16.97 -8.89
CA PHE A 108 11.13 -17.34 -10.26
C PHE A 108 11.49 -18.79 -10.56
N ALA A 109 10.60 -19.50 -11.24
CA ALA A 109 10.82 -20.85 -11.70
C ALA A 109 11.72 -20.88 -12.97
N LEU A 110 12.42 -21.97 -13.17
CA LEU A 110 13.22 -22.17 -14.40
C LEU A 110 12.37 -22.19 -15.67
N SER A 111 11.09 -22.56 -15.54
CA SER A 111 10.11 -22.61 -16.62
C SER A 111 9.44 -21.26 -16.88
N ASP A 112 9.69 -20.24 -16.08
CA ASP A 112 9.10 -18.92 -16.29
C ASP A 112 9.59 -18.31 -17.60
N ALA A 113 8.71 -17.59 -18.27
CA ALA A 113 9.02 -16.95 -19.53
C ALA A 113 10.18 -15.96 -19.38
N LYS A 114 11.06 -15.92 -20.35
CA LYS A 114 12.13 -14.91 -20.43
C LYS A 114 11.55 -13.56 -20.82
N GLY A 115 12.11 -12.49 -20.31
CA GLY A 115 11.74 -11.13 -20.65
C GLY A 115 11.61 -10.22 -19.44
N ASP A 116 10.91 -9.12 -19.64
CA ASP A 116 10.79 -8.05 -18.66
C ASP A 116 9.52 -8.23 -17.81
N TYR A 117 9.72 -8.45 -16.53
CA TYR A 117 8.67 -8.50 -15.52
C TYR A 117 8.51 -7.13 -14.88
N THR A 118 7.28 -6.69 -14.71
CA THR A 118 6.96 -5.49 -13.95
C THR A 118 6.60 -5.87 -12.52
N VAL A 119 7.25 -5.25 -11.56
CA VAL A 119 6.96 -5.44 -10.15
C VAL A 119 6.34 -4.17 -9.60
N LYS A 120 5.15 -4.28 -9.03
CA LYS A 120 4.43 -3.18 -8.40
C LYS A 120 4.52 -3.32 -6.89
N VAL A 121 5.10 -2.33 -6.23
CA VAL A 121 5.21 -2.26 -4.77
C VAL A 121 4.24 -1.21 -4.26
N ILE A 122 3.24 -1.64 -3.49
CA ILE A 122 2.10 -0.82 -3.06
C ILE A 122 2.12 -0.70 -1.54
N GLU A 123 2.11 0.53 -1.02
CA GLU A 123 1.84 0.77 0.39
C GLU A 123 0.33 0.53 0.64
N VAL A 124 0.00 -0.37 1.58
CA VAL A 124 -1.36 -0.93 1.67
C VAL A 124 -2.42 0.05 2.18
N ILE A 125 -2.04 1.08 2.93
CA ILE A 125 -2.98 2.06 3.48
C ILE A 125 -3.24 3.19 2.48
N SER A 126 -2.20 3.92 2.08
CA SER A 126 -2.30 5.05 1.15
C SER A 126 -2.47 4.62 -0.30
N ARG A 127 -2.16 3.35 -0.61
CA ARG A 127 -2.15 2.77 -1.96
C ARG A 127 -1.18 3.45 -2.92
N GLN A 128 -0.26 4.24 -2.40
CA GLN A 128 0.84 4.76 -3.19
C GLN A 128 1.73 3.61 -3.64
N HIS A 129 2.20 3.66 -4.87
CA HIS A 129 2.96 2.57 -5.44
C HIS A 129 4.12 3.06 -6.30
N VAL A 130 5.07 2.16 -6.50
CA VAL A 130 6.20 2.31 -7.40
C VAL A 130 6.29 1.07 -8.28
N LEU A 131 6.63 1.27 -9.54
CA LEU A 131 6.90 0.19 -10.48
C LEU A 131 8.42 -0.02 -10.58
N ALA A 132 8.83 -1.28 -10.58
CA ALA A 132 10.19 -1.71 -10.84
C ALA A 132 10.20 -2.77 -11.94
N LYS A 133 11.35 -3.00 -12.55
CA LYS A 133 11.54 -3.96 -13.65
C LYS A 133 12.57 -4.99 -13.29
N ILE A 134 12.25 -6.25 -13.54
CA ILE A 134 13.18 -7.37 -13.43
C ILE A 134 13.21 -8.08 -14.78
N THR A 135 14.42 -8.34 -15.29
CA THR A 135 14.62 -9.08 -16.55
C THR A 135 15.13 -10.48 -16.26
N LEU A 136 14.44 -11.51 -16.78
CA LEU A 136 14.87 -12.91 -16.77
C LEU A 136 15.51 -13.33 -18.07
#